data_1da2d0c5bd85fc5b978d861ebfba6eec
#
_entry.id   1da2d0c5bd85fc5b978d861ebfba6eec
#
_cell.length_a   1.000
_cell.length_b   1.000
_cell.length_c   1.000
_cell.angle_alpha   90.00
_cell.angle_beta   90.00
_cell.angle_gamma   90.00
#
_symmetry.space_group_name_H-M   'P 1'
#
loop_
_entity.id
_entity.type
_entity.pdbx_description
1 polymer ?
#
loop_
_entity_poly.entity_id
_entity_poly.type
_entity_poly.pdbx_seq_one_letter_code
_entity_poly.pdbx_strand_id
1 'polypeptide(L)'
;MAQHRWLATCAVTALTLQGTPAGAQVICLGELGDTTVNGDLNVVGRCTLNGTEVRGKVKLFVGGSLTARNAQIDGDLEGDRANFVDIDRSRIGGKVKLEDLVGDLSTIEQTEVDRDVELTANRTRLEILNNAFGGNVQATRNTGGVLISGNIIDENLRCSSNSPAPTGSANNVDGKAEGQCANLQAEDPPPTPTPTPTPTPTPTPTPTPTPTPTPTPTPTPTSSPPPATPAPTDAVLDEGGAGAMGWLTLLLAPLVLVRRRLSRR
;
A
#
# COMPACT_ATOMS: atom_id res chain seq x y z
N MET A 1 54.24 15.13 -19.14
CA MET A 1 53.05 16.00 -19.33
C MET A 1 51.97 15.48 -18.35
N ALA A 2 51.82 16.11 -17.21
CA ALA A 2 50.88 15.73 -16.17
C ALA A 2 49.62 16.58 -16.34
N GLN A 3 48.49 15.92 -16.64
CA GLN A 3 47.19 16.57 -16.74
C GLN A 3 46.56 16.64 -15.32
N HIS A 4 46.49 17.82 -14.77
CA HIS A 4 45.76 18.11 -13.55
C HIS A 4 44.25 18.12 -13.82
N ARG A 5 43.52 17.05 -13.40
CA ARG A 5 42.07 17.06 -13.34
C ARG A 5 41.62 17.89 -12.13
N TRP A 6 41.06 19.05 -12.42
CA TRP A 6 40.34 19.86 -11.41
C TRP A 6 39.01 19.18 -11.09
N LEU A 7 38.89 18.58 -9.92
CA LEU A 7 37.63 18.20 -9.34
C LEU A 7 37.03 19.46 -8.72
N ALA A 8 36.03 20.05 -9.38
CA ALA A 8 35.23 21.10 -8.79
C ALA A 8 34.33 20.49 -7.70
N THR A 9 34.78 20.54 -6.47
CA THR A 9 33.97 20.23 -5.29
C THR A 9 33.04 21.41 -5.06
N CYS A 10 31.75 21.31 -5.46
CA CYS A 10 30.72 22.24 -5.03
C CYS A 10 30.55 22.07 -3.50
N ALA A 11 31.17 22.95 -2.74
CA ALA A 11 30.91 23.06 -1.32
C ALA A 11 29.51 23.63 -1.13
N VAL A 12 28.56 22.75 -0.73
CA VAL A 12 27.28 23.19 -0.21
C VAL A 12 27.54 23.79 1.18
N THR A 13 27.52 25.10 1.26
CA THR A 13 27.61 25.81 2.55
C THR A 13 26.26 25.62 3.23
N ALA A 14 26.18 24.65 4.16
CA ALA A 14 25.06 24.54 5.06
C ALA A 14 25.07 25.76 5.99
N LEU A 15 24.24 26.74 5.69
CA LEU A 15 23.99 27.87 6.56
C LEU A 15 23.07 27.38 7.69
N THR A 16 23.61 27.07 8.84
CA THR A 16 22.86 26.79 10.07
C THR A 16 22.20 28.08 10.57
N LEU A 17 20.96 28.32 10.13
CA LEU A 17 20.11 29.38 10.66
C LEU A 17 19.48 28.91 11.98
N GLN A 18 20.10 29.29 13.09
CA GLN A 18 19.49 29.22 14.41
C GLN A 18 18.49 30.38 14.54
N GLY A 19 17.19 30.03 14.75
CA GLY A 19 16.15 30.97 15.14
C GLY A 19 15.58 31.83 14.02
N THR A 20 14.90 31.22 13.04
CA THR A 20 14.04 31.95 12.10
C THR A 20 12.70 32.29 12.76
N PRO A 21 12.25 33.57 12.68
CA PRO A 21 10.88 33.92 13.06
C PRO A 21 9.87 33.12 12.24
N ALA A 22 8.75 32.80 12.86
CA ALA A 22 7.64 32.16 12.14
C ALA A 22 7.27 32.98 10.89
N GLY A 23 7.52 32.43 9.68
CA GLY A 23 7.23 33.09 8.40
C GLY A 23 8.43 33.26 7.47
N ALA A 24 9.63 32.76 7.78
CA ALA A 24 10.74 32.78 6.83
C ALA A 24 10.42 31.87 5.63
N GLN A 25 10.32 32.49 4.43
CA GLN A 25 10.17 31.75 3.18
C GLN A 25 11.55 31.22 2.75
N VAL A 26 11.63 29.91 2.54
CA VAL A 26 12.83 29.25 2.04
C VAL A 26 12.71 29.08 0.53
N ILE A 27 13.75 29.42 -0.23
CA ILE A 27 13.80 29.20 -1.67
C ILE A 27 14.58 27.91 -1.93
N CYS A 28 13.97 26.98 -2.68
CA CYS A 28 14.62 25.78 -3.15
C CYS A 28 15.21 25.98 -4.55
N LEU A 29 16.52 25.79 -4.64
CA LEU A 29 17.30 25.72 -5.87
C LEU A 29 18.24 24.52 -5.77
N GLY A 30 17.93 23.42 -6.47
CA GLY A 30 18.73 22.20 -6.44
C GLY A 30 18.13 21.12 -5.55
N GLU A 31 18.96 20.37 -4.84
CA GLU A 31 18.55 19.20 -4.06
C GLU A 31 18.60 19.49 -2.56
N LEU A 32 17.52 19.13 -1.89
CA LEU A 32 17.41 19.03 -0.44
C LEU A 32 17.29 17.53 -0.11
N GLY A 33 18.27 17.02 0.63
CA GLY A 33 18.26 15.65 1.12
C GLY A 33 17.43 15.50 2.39
N ASP A 34 17.79 14.52 3.22
CA ASP A 34 17.18 14.25 4.52
C ASP A 34 17.44 15.42 5.49
N THR A 35 16.55 16.40 5.45
CA THR A 35 16.62 17.63 6.25
C THR A 35 15.23 18.18 6.54
N THR A 36 15.11 19.04 7.55
CA THR A 36 13.84 19.70 7.89
C THR A 36 13.88 21.18 7.49
N VAL A 37 12.90 21.59 6.70
CA VAL A 37 12.61 22.99 6.35
C VAL A 37 11.54 23.51 7.32
N ASN A 38 11.90 24.46 8.19
CA ASN A 38 10.95 25.09 9.11
C ASN A 38 10.29 26.30 8.44
N GLY A 39 9.08 26.10 7.87
CA GLY A 39 8.30 27.12 7.18
C GLY A 39 8.03 26.78 5.72
N ASP A 40 7.55 27.78 4.98
CA ASP A 40 7.14 27.59 3.59
C ASP A 40 8.35 27.47 2.64
N LEU A 41 8.23 26.59 1.65
CA LEU A 41 9.24 26.34 0.63
C LEU A 41 8.78 26.85 -0.72
N ASN A 42 9.52 27.80 -1.32
CA ASN A 42 9.25 28.37 -2.61
C ASN A 42 10.16 27.73 -3.68
N VAL A 43 9.56 27.18 -4.72
CA VAL A 43 10.24 26.53 -5.85
C VAL A 43 10.19 27.47 -7.06
N VAL A 44 11.31 28.14 -7.37
CA VAL A 44 11.42 29.08 -8.51
C VAL A 44 12.19 28.51 -9.70
N GLY A 45 12.76 27.30 -9.53
CA GLY A 45 13.52 26.58 -10.56
C GLY A 45 13.38 25.08 -10.32
N ARG A 46 14.44 24.31 -10.57
CA ARG A 46 14.43 22.88 -10.27
C ARG A 46 14.71 22.64 -8.78
N CYS A 47 13.83 21.92 -8.14
CA CYS A 47 13.93 21.53 -6.74
C CYS A 47 13.72 20.01 -6.61
N THR A 48 14.61 19.36 -5.87
CA THR A 48 14.48 17.94 -5.53
C THR A 48 14.42 17.81 -4.00
N LEU A 49 13.40 17.15 -3.49
CA LEU A 49 13.22 16.78 -2.09
C LEU A 49 13.43 15.27 -2.00
N ASN A 50 14.38 14.84 -1.20
CA ASN A 50 14.68 13.42 -1.03
C ASN A 50 14.80 13.08 0.47
N GLY A 51 13.74 12.52 1.06
CA GLY A 51 13.64 12.35 2.51
C GLY A 51 13.42 13.65 3.28
N THR A 52 13.06 14.73 2.59
CA THR A 52 12.94 16.08 3.19
C THR A 52 11.62 16.27 3.91
N GLU A 53 11.66 16.83 5.13
CA GLU A 53 10.48 17.29 5.86
C GLU A 53 10.29 18.81 5.65
N VAL A 54 9.12 19.23 5.15
CA VAL A 54 8.73 20.64 5.02
C VAL A 54 7.56 20.92 5.95
N ARG A 55 7.79 21.67 7.04
CA ARG A 55 6.76 21.99 8.05
C ARG A 55 5.77 23.07 7.65
N GLY A 56 5.91 23.62 6.47
CA GLY A 56 5.01 24.57 5.85
C GLY A 56 4.45 24.05 4.55
N LYS A 57 3.99 24.97 3.70
CA LYS A 57 3.56 24.64 2.35
C LYS A 57 4.71 24.69 1.35
N VAL A 58 4.52 23.96 0.24
CA VAL A 58 5.41 24.05 -0.92
C VAL A 58 4.68 24.78 -2.03
N LYS A 59 5.28 25.86 -2.55
CA LYS A 59 4.71 26.64 -3.63
C LYS A 59 5.66 26.68 -4.83
N LEU A 60 5.19 26.17 -5.97
CA LEU A 60 5.89 26.26 -7.24
C LEU A 60 5.43 27.49 -7.99
N PHE A 61 6.39 28.27 -8.45
CA PHE A 61 6.16 29.45 -9.29
C PHE A 61 6.33 29.10 -10.77
N VAL A 62 6.03 30.04 -11.63
CA VAL A 62 6.16 29.91 -13.07
C VAL A 62 7.52 29.33 -13.46
N GLY A 63 7.52 28.24 -14.20
CA GLY A 63 8.73 27.54 -14.64
C GLY A 63 9.41 26.67 -13.56
N GLY A 64 8.90 26.66 -12.34
CA GLY A 64 9.36 25.78 -11.27
C GLY A 64 9.15 24.31 -11.60
N SER A 65 10.01 23.44 -11.08
CA SER A 65 9.90 21.98 -11.24
C SER A 65 10.21 21.33 -9.91
N LEU A 66 9.36 20.42 -9.47
CA LEU A 66 9.51 19.69 -8.22
C LEU A 66 9.64 18.20 -8.48
N THR A 67 10.67 17.59 -7.89
CA THR A 67 10.75 16.14 -7.70
C THR A 67 10.79 15.87 -6.20
N ALA A 68 9.79 15.17 -5.66
CA ALA A 68 9.69 14.83 -4.24
C ALA A 68 9.65 13.30 -4.09
N ARG A 69 10.62 12.75 -3.36
CA ARG A 69 10.71 11.32 -3.06
C ARG A 69 10.87 11.09 -1.57
N ASN A 70 10.03 10.23 -1.00
CA ASN A 70 10.00 9.97 0.44
C ASN A 70 9.96 11.28 1.27
N ALA A 71 9.31 12.32 0.74
CA ALA A 71 9.21 13.62 1.37
C ALA A 71 7.95 13.73 2.23
N GLN A 72 8.01 14.53 3.28
CA GLN A 72 6.87 14.91 4.09
C GLN A 72 6.64 16.41 3.96
N ILE A 73 5.44 16.80 3.57
CA ILE A 73 5.01 18.20 3.46
C ILE A 73 3.80 18.37 4.37
N ASP A 74 3.93 19.12 5.48
CA ASP A 74 2.85 19.26 6.45
C ASP A 74 1.71 20.18 5.94
N GLY A 75 2.04 21.13 5.06
CA GLY A 75 1.09 22.06 4.46
C GLY A 75 0.63 21.66 3.07
N ASP A 76 0.10 22.66 2.34
CA ASP A 76 -0.38 22.49 0.98
C ASP A 76 0.79 22.40 -0.04
N LEU A 77 0.55 21.73 -1.15
CA LEU A 77 1.37 21.79 -2.35
C LEU A 77 0.62 22.56 -3.44
N GLU A 78 1.14 23.71 -3.82
CA GLU A 78 0.56 24.58 -4.83
C GLU A 78 1.50 24.77 -6.02
N GLY A 79 1.05 24.49 -7.23
CA GLY A 79 1.77 24.73 -8.49
C GLY A 79 0.91 25.53 -9.47
N ASP A 80 1.37 26.75 -9.82
CA ASP A 80 0.76 27.59 -10.84
C ASP A 80 1.74 27.86 -11.97
N ARG A 81 1.41 27.44 -13.18
CA ARG A 81 2.26 27.56 -14.38
C ARG A 81 3.68 27.02 -14.17
N ALA A 82 3.79 26.01 -13.34
CA ALA A 82 5.02 25.26 -13.16
C ALA A 82 5.27 24.33 -14.35
N ASN A 83 6.51 23.85 -14.51
CA ASN A 83 6.84 22.93 -15.57
C ASN A 83 6.28 21.54 -15.27
N PHE A 84 6.71 20.94 -14.15
CA PHE A 84 6.24 19.62 -13.74
C PHE A 84 6.30 19.43 -12.23
N VAL A 85 5.54 18.46 -11.77
CA VAL A 85 5.52 17.96 -10.40
C VAL A 85 5.62 16.45 -10.46
N ASP A 86 6.66 15.88 -9.85
CA ASP A 86 6.91 14.44 -9.75
C ASP A 86 7.02 14.07 -8.26
N ILE A 87 6.00 13.38 -7.74
CA ILE A 87 5.88 13.02 -6.33
C ILE A 87 5.76 11.51 -6.23
N ASP A 88 6.64 10.90 -5.46
CA ASP A 88 6.69 9.46 -5.25
C ASP A 88 6.90 9.15 -3.76
N ARG A 89 6.12 8.20 -3.22
CA ARG A 89 6.21 7.68 -1.84
C ARG A 89 6.32 8.78 -0.78
N SER A 90 5.49 9.81 -0.92
CA SER A 90 5.54 11.00 -0.09
C SER A 90 4.23 11.17 0.68
N ARG A 91 4.22 12.09 1.66
CA ARG A 91 3.02 12.49 2.39
C ARG A 91 2.82 13.99 2.28
N ILE A 92 1.59 14.41 2.04
CA ILE A 92 1.18 15.82 2.01
C ILE A 92 0.00 15.99 2.96
N GLY A 93 0.21 16.71 4.07
CA GLY A 93 -0.80 16.95 5.11
C GLY A 93 -1.87 17.95 4.72
N GLY A 94 -1.60 18.79 3.72
CA GLY A 94 -2.53 19.73 3.13
C GLY A 94 -3.17 19.23 1.85
N LYS A 95 -3.66 20.16 1.04
CA LYS A 95 -4.18 19.88 -0.29
C LYS A 95 -3.11 19.96 -1.37
N VAL A 96 -3.34 19.32 -2.49
CA VAL A 96 -2.56 19.48 -3.71
C VAL A 96 -3.37 20.30 -4.72
N LYS A 97 -2.84 21.43 -5.16
CA LYS A 97 -3.43 22.24 -6.21
C LYS A 97 -2.44 22.45 -7.34
N LEU A 98 -2.73 21.90 -8.52
CA LEU A 98 -1.91 22.03 -9.70
C LEU A 98 -2.71 22.68 -10.82
N GLU A 99 -2.26 23.85 -11.23
CA GLU A 99 -2.97 24.69 -12.21
C GLU A 99 -2.03 25.15 -13.31
N ASP A 100 -2.53 25.08 -14.56
CA ASP A 100 -1.81 25.54 -15.75
C ASP A 100 -0.38 24.98 -15.95
N LEU A 101 -0.10 23.76 -15.48
CA LEU A 101 1.19 23.12 -15.70
C LEU A 101 1.49 22.97 -17.21
N VAL A 102 2.76 23.17 -17.60
CA VAL A 102 3.15 23.30 -19.03
C VAL A 102 4.18 22.28 -19.50
N GLY A 103 4.76 21.46 -18.62
CA GLY A 103 5.75 20.43 -18.99
C GLY A 103 5.14 19.22 -19.69
N ASP A 104 5.96 18.21 -19.93
CA ASP A 104 5.53 17.01 -20.65
C ASP A 104 4.74 16.04 -19.76
N LEU A 105 5.23 15.78 -18.56
CA LEU A 105 4.64 14.81 -17.63
C LEU A 105 4.72 15.30 -16.18
N SER A 106 3.65 15.10 -15.43
CA SER A 106 3.64 15.23 -13.97
C SER A 106 3.00 13.99 -13.37
N THR A 107 3.62 13.49 -12.28
CA THR A 107 3.20 12.25 -11.61
C THR A 107 2.94 12.49 -10.14
N ILE A 108 1.93 11.81 -9.62
CA ILE A 108 1.71 11.61 -8.18
C ILE A 108 1.51 10.11 -8.00
N GLU A 109 2.49 9.47 -7.37
CA GLU A 109 2.48 8.01 -7.24
C GLU A 109 2.79 7.59 -5.79
N GLN A 110 2.10 6.54 -5.31
CA GLN A 110 2.33 5.93 -3.99
C GLN A 110 2.38 6.96 -2.85
N THR A 111 1.58 8.01 -2.97
CA THR A 111 1.59 9.18 -2.10
C THR A 111 0.29 9.30 -1.32
N GLU A 112 0.38 9.72 -0.06
CA GLU A 112 -0.75 10.04 0.78
C GLU A 112 -0.97 11.55 0.78
N VAL A 113 -2.21 11.99 0.51
CA VAL A 113 -2.64 13.39 0.60
C VAL A 113 -3.84 13.46 1.55
N ASP A 114 -3.70 14.18 2.65
CA ASP A 114 -4.73 14.19 3.70
C ASP A 114 -6.01 14.94 3.30
N ARG A 115 -5.96 15.75 2.24
CA ARG A 115 -7.05 16.60 1.79
C ARG A 115 -7.31 16.47 0.29
N ASP A 116 -7.91 17.50 -0.29
CA ASP A 116 -8.33 17.53 -1.69
C ASP A 116 -7.15 17.60 -2.68
N VAL A 117 -7.37 17.01 -3.86
CA VAL A 117 -6.48 17.15 -5.01
C VAL A 117 -7.22 17.86 -6.13
N GLU A 118 -6.75 19.04 -6.54
CA GLU A 118 -7.29 19.88 -7.58
C GLU A 118 -6.32 19.96 -8.78
N LEU A 119 -6.73 19.44 -9.91
CA LEU A 119 -5.96 19.41 -11.16
C LEU A 119 -6.72 20.25 -12.22
N THR A 120 -6.29 21.49 -12.45
CA THR A 120 -7.05 22.41 -13.26
C THR A 120 -6.25 22.97 -14.44
N ALA A 121 -6.81 22.90 -15.63
CA ALA A 121 -6.29 23.51 -16.87
C ALA A 121 -4.84 23.12 -17.24
N ASN A 122 -4.37 21.97 -16.79
CA ASN A 122 -3.03 21.50 -17.05
C ASN A 122 -2.88 21.05 -18.51
N ARG A 123 -1.77 21.44 -19.13
CA ARG A 123 -1.37 21.02 -20.49
C ARG A 123 -0.40 19.86 -20.46
N THR A 124 0.25 19.63 -19.34
CA THR A 124 1.07 18.45 -19.08
C THR A 124 0.19 17.20 -19.01
N ARG A 125 0.74 16.04 -19.38
CA ARG A 125 0.14 14.76 -19.05
C ARG A 125 0.20 14.56 -17.53
N LEU A 126 -0.90 14.15 -16.94
CA LEU A 126 -1.02 13.88 -15.51
C LEU A 126 -1.19 12.38 -15.28
N GLU A 127 -0.37 11.79 -14.42
CA GLU A 127 -0.48 10.41 -13.97
C GLU A 127 -0.64 10.36 -12.45
N ILE A 128 -1.80 9.88 -12.00
CA ILE A 128 -2.23 9.84 -10.60
C ILE A 128 -2.43 8.37 -10.23
N LEU A 129 -1.39 7.75 -9.64
CA LEU A 129 -1.29 6.29 -9.55
C LEU A 129 -1.08 5.80 -8.11
N ASN A 130 -1.92 4.85 -7.67
CA ASN A 130 -1.73 4.11 -6.42
C ASN A 130 -1.58 5.00 -5.17
N ASN A 131 -2.38 6.06 -5.10
CA ASN A 131 -2.36 7.02 -3.99
C ASN A 131 -3.50 6.80 -3.00
N ALA A 132 -3.37 7.39 -1.81
CA ALA A 132 -4.44 7.54 -0.84
C ALA A 132 -4.79 9.02 -0.67
N PHE A 133 -6.06 9.39 -0.91
CA PHE A 133 -6.57 10.75 -0.81
C PHE A 133 -7.69 10.83 0.23
N GLY A 134 -7.48 11.60 1.29
CA GLY A 134 -8.47 11.82 2.36
C GLY A 134 -9.60 12.79 1.99
N GLY A 135 -9.52 13.47 0.84
CA GLY A 135 -10.55 14.40 0.35
C GLY A 135 -11.00 14.07 -1.07
N ASN A 136 -11.52 15.08 -1.76
CA ASN A 136 -11.96 14.96 -3.13
C ASN A 136 -10.79 14.99 -4.13
N VAL A 137 -10.93 14.27 -5.23
CA VAL A 137 -10.08 14.42 -6.41
C VAL A 137 -10.87 15.08 -7.52
N GLN A 138 -10.42 16.24 -7.96
CA GLN A 138 -11.07 17.00 -9.03
C GLN A 138 -10.11 17.23 -10.19
N ALA A 139 -10.46 16.78 -11.40
CA ALA A 139 -9.74 17.06 -12.63
C ALA A 139 -10.62 17.85 -13.61
N THR A 140 -10.24 19.09 -13.90
CA THR A 140 -11.08 20.00 -14.70
C THR A 140 -10.27 20.72 -15.77
N ARG A 141 -10.78 20.74 -17.02
CA ARG A 141 -10.18 21.45 -18.16
C ARG A 141 -8.74 21.10 -18.49
N ASN A 142 -8.27 19.91 -18.11
CA ASN A 142 -6.93 19.45 -18.48
C ASN A 142 -6.90 19.02 -19.94
N THR A 143 -5.81 19.35 -20.63
CA THR A 143 -5.68 19.11 -22.09
C THR A 143 -4.49 18.20 -22.43
N GLY A 144 -3.59 17.94 -21.51
CA GLY A 144 -2.45 17.02 -21.70
C GLY A 144 -2.78 15.53 -21.53
N GLY A 145 -4.03 15.22 -21.12
CA GLY A 145 -4.43 13.88 -20.74
C GLY A 145 -4.28 13.63 -19.23
N VAL A 146 -5.19 12.87 -18.66
CA VAL A 146 -5.19 12.51 -17.24
C VAL A 146 -5.40 11.02 -17.11
N LEU A 147 -4.46 10.34 -16.44
CA LEU A 147 -4.56 8.94 -16.05
C LEU A 147 -4.76 8.87 -14.53
N ILE A 148 -5.86 8.26 -14.08
CA ILE A 148 -6.21 8.10 -12.66
C ILE A 148 -6.46 6.62 -12.42
N SER A 149 -5.56 5.94 -11.72
CA SER A 149 -5.68 4.48 -11.55
C SER A 149 -5.15 3.99 -10.20
N GLY A 150 -5.86 3.02 -9.61
CA GLY A 150 -5.41 2.33 -8.39
C GLY A 150 -5.46 3.19 -7.12
N ASN A 151 -6.18 4.31 -7.13
CA ASN A 151 -6.23 5.21 -5.99
C ASN A 151 -7.34 4.84 -5.00
N ILE A 152 -7.12 5.13 -3.72
CA ILE A 152 -8.13 5.14 -2.67
C ILE A 152 -8.52 6.59 -2.45
N ILE A 153 -9.82 6.91 -2.53
CA ILE A 153 -10.36 8.27 -2.45
C ILE A 153 -11.51 8.26 -1.44
N ASP A 154 -11.33 8.89 -0.30
CA ASP A 154 -12.31 8.86 0.80
C ASP A 154 -13.58 9.67 0.48
N GLU A 155 -13.49 10.67 -0.42
CA GLU A 155 -14.65 11.45 -0.82
C GLU A 155 -15.00 11.20 -2.29
N ASN A 156 -15.04 12.22 -3.15
CA ASN A 156 -15.54 12.09 -4.51
C ASN A 156 -14.41 12.23 -5.55
N LEU A 157 -14.57 11.52 -6.66
CA LEU A 157 -13.76 11.68 -7.86
C LEU A 157 -14.60 12.42 -8.93
N ARG A 158 -14.24 13.66 -9.25
CA ARG A 158 -14.99 14.50 -10.19
C ARG A 158 -14.15 14.95 -11.37
N CYS A 159 -14.61 14.67 -12.57
CA CYS A 159 -13.91 15.06 -13.79
C CYS A 159 -14.85 15.79 -14.76
N SER A 160 -14.39 16.96 -15.24
CA SER A 160 -15.20 17.75 -16.19
C SER A 160 -14.34 18.51 -17.19
N SER A 161 -14.82 18.63 -18.41
CA SER A 161 -14.21 19.45 -19.46
C SER A 161 -12.74 19.11 -19.78
N ASN A 162 -12.28 17.90 -19.48
CA ASN A 162 -10.94 17.45 -19.88
C ASN A 162 -10.96 16.99 -21.33
N SER A 163 -9.87 17.23 -22.06
CA SER A 163 -9.70 16.82 -23.46
C SER A 163 -8.27 16.33 -23.70
N PRO A 164 -8.05 15.02 -23.90
CA PRO A 164 -9.03 13.94 -23.89
C PRO A 164 -9.69 13.70 -22.52
N ALA A 165 -10.78 12.94 -22.51
CA ALA A 165 -11.39 12.49 -21.26
C ALA A 165 -10.38 11.68 -20.43
N PRO A 166 -10.40 11.77 -19.09
CA PRO A 166 -9.55 10.98 -18.23
C PRO A 166 -9.71 9.48 -18.47
N THR A 167 -8.60 8.77 -18.32
CA THR A 167 -8.53 7.30 -18.43
C THR A 167 -8.04 6.69 -17.12
N GLY A 168 -8.20 5.38 -16.97
CA GLY A 168 -7.75 4.66 -15.79
C GLY A 168 -8.78 3.64 -15.33
N SER A 169 -8.55 3.06 -14.15
CA SER A 169 -9.40 2.03 -13.56
C SER A 169 -8.99 1.73 -12.12
N ALA A 170 -9.71 0.84 -11.47
CA ALA A 170 -9.38 0.30 -10.16
C ALA A 170 -9.22 1.37 -9.06
N ASN A 171 -9.95 2.50 -9.16
CA ASN A 171 -10.02 3.45 -8.09
C ASN A 171 -11.10 3.04 -7.09
N ASN A 172 -10.75 2.97 -5.82
CA ASN A 172 -11.71 2.78 -4.74
C ASN A 172 -12.18 4.15 -4.26
N VAL A 173 -13.45 4.50 -4.53
CA VAL A 173 -14.03 5.82 -4.21
C VAL A 173 -15.16 5.61 -3.22
N ASP A 174 -14.98 6.04 -1.97
CA ASP A 174 -16.02 5.90 -0.93
C ASP A 174 -17.24 6.77 -1.21
N GLY A 175 -17.04 7.93 -1.85
CA GLY A 175 -18.10 8.79 -2.34
C GLY A 175 -18.58 8.39 -3.73
N LYS A 176 -18.54 9.34 -4.67
CA LYS A 176 -19.01 9.13 -6.04
C LYS A 176 -17.94 9.47 -7.07
N ALA A 177 -17.81 8.62 -8.09
CA ALA A 177 -17.14 8.98 -9.32
C ALA A 177 -18.13 9.63 -10.29
N GLU A 178 -17.87 10.87 -10.69
CA GLU A 178 -18.83 11.71 -11.43
C GLU A 178 -18.22 12.31 -12.70
N GLY A 179 -19.09 12.67 -13.63
CA GLY A 179 -18.71 13.31 -14.88
C GLY A 179 -17.91 12.38 -15.78
N GLN A 180 -16.78 12.88 -16.32
CA GLN A 180 -15.91 12.07 -17.19
C GLN A 180 -15.21 10.92 -16.46
N CYS A 181 -15.21 10.91 -15.13
CA CYS A 181 -14.60 9.89 -14.30
C CYS A 181 -15.57 8.82 -13.78
N ALA A 182 -16.84 8.85 -14.18
CA ALA A 182 -17.88 7.93 -13.68
C ALA A 182 -17.53 6.42 -13.84
N ASN A 183 -16.71 6.09 -14.84
CA ASN A 183 -16.33 4.69 -15.13
C ASN A 183 -14.91 4.35 -14.68
N LEU A 184 -14.26 5.19 -13.86
CA LEU A 184 -12.89 4.94 -13.39
C LEU A 184 -12.84 4.27 -12.00
N GLN A 185 -14.00 4.05 -11.39
CA GLN A 185 -14.12 3.33 -10.13
C GLN A 185 -13.84 1.83 -10.33
N ALA A 186 -13.35 1.16 -9.30
CA ALA A 186 -13.28 -0.29 -9.29
C ALA A 186 -14.71 -0.85 -9.45
N GLU A 187 -14.86 -1.90 -10.26
CA GLU A 187 -16.13 -2.60 -10.31
C GLU A 187 -16.39 -3.24 -8.93
N ASP A 188 -17.58 -3.04 -8.40
CA ASP A 188 -18.00 -3.76 -7.21
C ASP A 188 -17.84 -5.26 -7.46
N PRO A 189 -17.23 -6.04 -6.54
CA PRO A 189 -17.18 -7.47 -6.69
C PRO A 189 -18.62 -7.99 -6.88
N PRO A 190 -18.85 -8.91 -7.83
CA PRO A 190 -20.19 -9.46 -8.04
C PRO A 190 -20.75 -9.93 -6.68
N PRO A 191 -22.04 -9.66 -6.40
CA PRO A 191 -22.61 -10.03 -5.12
C PRO A 191 -22.31 -11.50 -4.83
N THR A 192 -21.67 -11.75 -3.69
CA THR A 192 -21.39 -13.11 -3.24
C THR A 192 -22.70 -13.90 -3.30
N PRO A 193 -22.76 -15.01 -4.03
CA PRO A 193 -23.99 -15.77 -4.13
C PRO A 193 -24.50 -16.06 -2.73
N THR A 194 -25.73 -15.64 -2.47
CA THR A 194 -26.40 -15.91 -1.19
C THR A 194 -26.29 -17.43 -0.97
N PRO A 195 -25.78 -17.90 0.17
CA PRO A 195 -25.65 -19.33 0.42
C PRO A 195 -27.01 -19.98 0.21
N THR A 196 -27.06 -20.93 -0.72
CA THR A 196 -28.25 -21.74 -0.93
C THR A 196 -28.59 -22.37 0.42
N PRO A 197 -29.84 -22.25 0.90
CA PRO A 197 -30.20 -22.83 2.18
C PRO A 197 -29.81 -24.31 2.18
N THR A 198 -29.00 -24.71 3.14
CA THR A 198 -28.63 -26.11 3.35
C THR A 198 -29.93 -26.91 3.49
N PRO A 199 -30.14 -27.98 2.70
CA PRO A 199 -31.35 -28.77 2.83
C PRO A 199 -31.50 -29.21 4.28
N THR A 200 -32.67 -28.94 4.84
CA THR A 200 -33.00 -29.40 6.19
C THR A 200 -32.81 -30.92 6.24
N PRO A 201 -32.05 -31.45 7.21
CA PRO A 201 -31.83 -32.90 7.28
C PRO A 201 -33.19 -33.62 7.33
N THR A 202 -33.36 -34.54 6.43
CA THR A 202 -34.54 -35.43 6.41
C THR A 202 -34.57 -36.15 7.75
N PRO A 203 -35.71 -36.18 8.48
CA PRO A 203 -35.76 -36.83 9.76
C PRO A 203 -35.33 -38.30 9.59
N THR A 204 -34.35 -38.69 10.39
CA THR A 204 -33.87 -40.08 10.48
C THR A 204 -35.05 -40.95 10.87
N PRO A 205 -35.34 -42.04 10.13
CA PRO A 205 -36.45 -42.95 10.50
C PRO A 205 -36.24 -43.41 11.94
N THR A 206 -37.29 -43.30 12.71
CA THR A 206 -37.34 -43.82 14.11
C THR A 206 -36.98 -45.30 14.07
N PRO A 207 -36.04 -45.79 14.85
CA PRO A 207 -35.70 -47.22 14.88
C PRO A 207 -36.93 -48.04 15.21
N THR A 208 -37.18 -49.04 14.36
CA THR A 208 -38.24 -50.04 14.62
C THR A 208 -37.91 -50.75 15.93
N PRO A 209 -38.89 -50.92 16.84
CA PRO A 209 -38.64 -51.57 18.12
C PRO A 209 -38.06 -52.97 17.86
N THR A 210 -36.92 -53.25 18.47
CA THR A 210 -36.28 -54.57 18.44
C THR A 210 -37.23 -55.57 19.12
N PRO A 211 -37.50 -56.71 18.49
CA PRO A 211 -38.34 -57.72 19.15
C PRO A 211 -37.77 -58.15 20.50
N THR A 212 -38.59 -58.14 21.50
CA THR A 212 -38.26 -58.59 22.86
C THR A 212 -37.71 -60.03 22.77
N PRO A 213 -36.54 -60.33 23.33
CA PRO A 213 -35.99 -61.66 23.29
C PRO A 213 -36.94 -62.65 24.01
N THR A 214 -37.24 -63.75 23.35
CA THR A 214 -37.98 -64.87 23.92
C THR A 214 -37.15 -65.41 25.08
N PRO A 215 -37.82 -65.70 26.29
CA PRO A 215 -37.09 -66.21 27.44
C PRO A 215 -36.41 -67.53 27.13
N THR A 216 -35.07 -67.55 27.31
CA THR A 216 -34.27 -68.77 27.19
C THR A 216 -34.65 -69.76 28.27
N PRO A 217 -34.85 -71.04 27.96
CA PRO A 217 -35.14 -72.05 28.99
C PRO A 217 -34.02 -72.17 30.03
N THR A 218 -34.40 -72.22 31.28
CA THR A 218 -33.49 -72.36 32.42
C THR A 218 -32.68 -73.65 32.27
N PRO A 219 -31.32 -73.62 32.33
CA PRO A 219 -30.55 -74.84 32.34
C PRO A 219 -30.68 -75.61 33.60
N THR A 220 -30.85 -76.91 33.45
CA THR A 220 -30.88 -77.92 34.55
C THR A 220 -29.49 -77.98 35.21
N PRO A 221 -29.36 -78.06 36.58
CA PRO A 221 -28.07 -78.07 37.21
C PRO A 221 -27.30 -79.34 36.97
N THR A 222 -26.08 -79.21 36.38
CA THR A 222 -25.11 -80.30 36.25
C THR A 222 -24.04 -80.15 37.32
N SER A 223 -23.82 -81.29 38.03
CA SER A 223 -22.88 -81.41 39.11
C SER A 223 -21.43 -81.04 38.85
N SER A 224 -20.78 -80.40 39.84
CA SER A 224 -19.36 -79.99 39.83
C SER A 224 -18.40 -81.18 39.74
N PRO A 225 -17.29 -81.03 39.09
CA PRO A 225 -16.03 -81.76 39.33
C PRO A 225 -15.03 -80.92 40.16
N PRO A 226 -14.06 -81.57 40.83
CA PRO A 226 -13.21 -80.96 41.85
C PRO A 226 -12.01 -80.19 41.35
N PRO A 227 -11.30 -79.48 42.27
CA PRO A 227 -10.34 -78.45 41.93
C PRO A 227 -8.97 -79.01 41.53
N ALA A 228 -8.30 -78.40 40.57
CA ALA A 228 -6.91 -78.63 40.18
C ALA A 228 -5.97 -77.47 40.60
N THR A 229 -4.88 -77.85 41.16
CA THR A 229 -3.78 -77.19 41.82
C THR A 229 -3.02 -76.14 40.89
N PRO A 230 -2.43 -75.12 41.52
CA PRO A 230 -1.73 -74.08 40.80
C PRO A 230 -0.25 -74.37 40.51
N ALA A 231 0.29 -73.78 39.47
CA ALA A 231 1.74 -73.64 39.29
C ALA A 231 2.08 -72.63 38.16
N PRO A 232 3.26 -72.11 38.14
CA PRO A 232 3.76 -70.95 38.86
C PRO A 232 4.12 -69.74 37.97
N THR A 233 4.40 -68.66 38.66
CA THR A 233 5.09 -67.43 38.29
C THR A 233 6.35 -67.60 37.46
N ASP A 234 6.55 -66.71 36.54
CA ASP A 234 7.83 -66.02 36.28
C ASP A 234 7.47 -64.81 35.42
N ALA A 235 7.53 -63.63 35.91
CA ALA A 235 8.66 -62.78 36.27
C ALA A 235 9.45 -62.24 35.07
N VAL A 236 9.41 -60.95 35.02
CA VAL A 236 10.58 -60.04 34.85
C VAL A 236 10.95 -59.65 33.41
N LEU A 237 11.00 -58.47 33.11
CA LEU A 237 11.76 -57.24 33.19
C LEU A 237 11.38 -56.43 31.95
N ASP A 238 11.03 -55.17 32.07
CA ASP A 238 11.75 -53.96 32.43
C ASP A 238 12.60 -53.41 31.26
N GLU A 239 12.62 -52.13 31.32
CA GLU A 239 13.47 -51.21 30.57
C GLU A 239 12.84 -50.71 29.23
N GLY A 240 12.50 -49.47 29.07
CA GLY A 240 13.18 -48.26 29.52
C GLY A 240 13.81 -47.61 28.33
N GLY A 241 13.49 -46.42 28.07
CA GLY A 241 14.27 -45.68 27.04
C GLY A 241 13.57 -44.46 26.51
N ALA A 242 13.65 -43.42 27.25
CA ALA A 242 13.42 -42.04 26.79
C ALA A 242 14.51 -41.62 25.81
N GLY A 243 14.18 -40.75 24.88
CA GLY A 243 15.10 -40.04 24.02
C GLY A 243 14.32 -39.12 23.13
N ALA A 244 13.95 -38.01 23.47
CA ALA A 244 14.58 -36.70 23.53
C ALA A 244 15.18 -36.23 22.21
N MET A 245 14.63 -35.12 21.72
CA MET A 245 15.32 -34.00 21.07
C MET A 245 15.84 -34.15 19.63
N GLY A 246 15.37 -33.28 18.84
CA GLY A 246 16.02 -32.96 17.56
C GLY A 246 15.33 -31.83 16.82
N TRP A 247 15.31 -30.63 17.40
CA TRP A 247 14.97 -29.39 16.69
C TRP A 247 16.13 -29.02 15.78
N LEU A 248 16.00 -29.18 14.50
CA LEU A 248 16.93 -28.61 13.53
C LEU A 248 16.18 -27.58 12.68
N THR A 249 16.27 -26.34 13.10
CA THR A 249 15.86 -25.17 12.32
C THR A 249 16.92 -24.93 11.25
N LEU A 250 16.59 -25.22 10.01
CA LEU A 250 17.40 -24.89 8.85
C LEU A 250 16.95 -23.54 8.30
N LEU A 251 17.73 -22.50 8.62
CA LEU A 251 17.62 -21.17 8.01
C LEU A 251 18.20 -21.25 6.59
N LEU A 252 17.35 -21.23 5.58
CA LEU A 252 17.72 -20.99 4.19
C LEU A 252 17.45 -19.53 3.87
N ALA A 253 18.49 -18.72 3.81
CA ALA A 253 18.49 -17.41 3.21
C ALA A 253 18.55 -17.51 1.69
N PRO A 254 17.72 -16.82 0.92
CA PRO A 254 17.92 -16.74 -0.52
C PRO A 254 18.95 -15.68 -0.88
N LEU A 255 19.99 -16.11 -1.54
CA LEU A 255 21.02 -15.31 -2.17
C LEU A 255 20.41 -14.64 -3.42
N VAL A 256 20.18 -13.33 -3.37
CA VAL A 256 19.75 -12.54 -4.55
C VAL A 256 20.99 -12.20 -5.37
N LEU A 257 21.14 -12.90 -6.48
CA LEU A 257 22.14 -12.63 -7.52
C LEU A 257 21.72 -11.38 -8.33
N VAL A 258 22.37 -10.27 -8.07
CA VAL A 258 22.29 -9.07 -8.92
C VAL A 258 23.07 -9.35 -10.20
N ARG A 259 22.36 -9.61 -11.30
CA ARG A 259 22.93 -9.61 -12.65
C ARG A 259 23.04 -8.15 -13.15
N ARG A 260 24.23 -7.61 -13.09
CA ARG A 260 24.62 -6.43 -13.89
C ARG A 260 24.65 -6.83 -15.36
N ARG A 261 23.76 -6.27 -16.17
CA ARG A 261 23.94 -6.24 -17.62
C ARG A 261 24.71 -4.96 -17.99
N LEU A 262 25.94 -5.14 -18.35
CA LEU A 262 26.63 -4.17 -19.20
C LEU A 262 26.05 -4.29 -20.60
N SER A 263 25.46 -3.21 -21.12
CA SER A 263 25.23 -3.04 -22.56
C SER A 263 26.20 -1.99 -23.08
N ARG A 264 27.11 -2.45 -23.90
CA ARG A 264 27.92 -1.60 -24.79
C ARG A 264 27.10 -1.35 -26.06
N ARG A 265 26.87 -0.11 -26.36
CA ARG A 265 27.13 0.57 -27.67
C ARG A 265 26.66 2.00 -27.57
#